data_ed080e0fd2692f9779a9870974450b04
#
_entry.id   ed080e0fd2692f9779a9870974450b04
#
_cell.length_a   1.000
_cell.length_b   1.000
_cell.length_c   1.000
_cell.angle_alpha   90.00
_cell.angle_beta   90.00
_cell.angle_gamma   90.00
#
_symmetry.space_group_name_H-M   'P 1'
#
loop_
_entity.id
_entity.type
_entity.pdbx_description
1 polymer ?
#
loop_
_entity_poly.entity_id
_entity_poly.type
_entity_poly.pdbx_seq_one_letter_code
_entity_poly.pdbx_strand_id
1 'polypeptide(L)'
;MNAELVKVETHGIHDELVYSSFLKSYEIVALSDSVPEALIKFPDRILFAEDRIFVVDKADNKLLMFDREGNFLKSTASMVGKGHNEYIRLMDVAMDKEGRTLYVHCDAPYQIMVFDFDLNLKEVVQTDYYMDEVVADGRFIYGIRTLYRDETGFELVALERNRLQDTPRVLLSFTGGVPGRLTTGKSLMQAVDGAYVSFPFDTHVYKIRNAEVVETYNMDFGEEGLIENPIRRGVTPDWFDRNCADLNWSIVNMTVSDSVMLFNTNREYAFMVNTDRKSGGGYLNFHNDMLPFSFSRIIPTGGLPGTVVYRPFAETIAETLKQYREKEGTLSPELQEVERKFNPDGNPLLIVWKIK
;
A
#
# COMPACT_ATOMS: atom_id res chain seq x y z
N MET A 1 -25.38 -1.60 13.18
CA MET A 1 -25.41 -2.97 12.61
C MET A 1 -24.19 -3.68 13.13
N ASN A 2 -24.30 -4.95 13.52
CA ASN A 2 -23.09 -5.72 13.85
C ASN A 2 -22.44 -6.12 12.53
N ALA A 3 -21.14 -5.82 12.38
CA ALA A 3 -20.38 -6.26 11.22
C ALA A 3 -20.36 -7.80 11.12
N GLU A 4 -20.36 -8.33 9.91
CA GLU A 4 -20.25 -9.77 9.70
C GLU A 4 -18.82 -10.22 10.05
N LEU A 5 -18.71 -11.25 10.90
CA LEU A 5 -17.44 -11.87 11.24
C LEU A 5 -17.18 -13.05 10.30
N VAL A 6 -16.12 -12.95 9.50
CA VAL A 6 -15.69 -13.99 8.56
C VAL A 6 -14.38 -14.58 9.04
N LYS A 7 -14.39 -15.86 9.43
CA LYS A 7 -13.14 -16.57 9.78
C LYS A 7 -12.43 -17.00 8.49
N VAL A 8 -11.15 -16.68 8.38
CA VAL A 8 -10.30 -17.01 7.24
C VAL A 8 -9.08 -17.78 7.74
N GLU A 9 -8.94 -19.02 7.30
CA GLU A 9 -7.77 -19.82 7.61
C GLU A 9 -6.61 -19.44 6.68
N THR A 10 -5.53 -18.94 7.27
CA THR A 10 -4.33 -18.48 6.55
C THR A 10 -3.07 -19.24 6.95
N HIS A 11 -3.22 -20.34 7.71
CA HIS A 11 -2.10 -21.13 8.17
C HIS A 11 -1.60 -22.11 7.10
N GLY A 12 -0.33 -22.45 7.21
CA GLY A 12 0.39 -23.28 6.26
C GLY A 12 1.11 -22.41 5.22
N ILE A 13 2.35 -22.76 4.94
CA ILE A 13 3.14 -22.18 3.84
C ILE A 13 3.17 -23.24 2.76
N HIS A 14 2.65 -22.88 1.59
CA HIS A 14 2.73 -23.74 0.41
C HIS A 14 4.03 -23.48 -0.33
N ASP A 15 4.63 -24.50 -0.89
CA ASP A 15 5.95 -24.42 -1.51
C ASP A 15 5.96 -23.48 -2.72
N GLU A 16 4.84 -23.41 -3.47
CA GLU A 16 4.77 -22.65 -4.70
C GLU A 16 3.35 -22.17 -5.02
N LEU A 17 3.22 -20.93 -5.46
CA LEU A 17 2.02 -20.37 -6.07
C LEU A 17 2.32 -19.92 -7.49
N VAL A 18 1.62 -20.49 -8.48
CA VAL A 18 1.80 -20.18 -9.89
C VAL A 18 1.02 -18.91 -10.25
N TYR A 19 1.66 -17.93 -10.88
CA TYR A 19 1.08 -16.62 -11.20
C TYR A 19 -0.17 -16.72 -12.07
N SER A 20 -0.13 -17.55 -13.13
CA SER A 20 -1.29 -17.75 -14.01
C SER A 20 -2.51 -18.35 -13.29
N SER A 21 -2.37 -18.91 -12.09
CA SER A 21 -3.50 -19.44 -11.33
C SER A 21 -4.42 -18.33 -10.77
N PHE A 22 -3.87 -17.18 -10.41
CA PHE A 22 -4.61 -16.08 -9.77
C PHE A 22 -4.47 -14.73 -10.49
N LEU A 23 -3.49 -14.55 -11.38
CA LEU A 23 -3.31 -13.34 -12.18
C LEU A 23 -3.86 -13.52 -13.59
N LYS A 24 -4.46 -12.48 -14.12
CA LYS A 24 -5.08 -12.47 -15.45
C LYS A 24 -4.14 -11.94 -16.53
N SER A 25 -3.45 -10.86 -16.24
CA SER A 25 -2.58 -10.15 -17.17
C SER A 25 -1.63 -9.23 -16.43
N TYR A 26 -0.65 -8.70 -17.15
CA TYR A 26 0.24 -7.66 -16.62
C TYR A 26 0.44 -6.53 -17.63
N GLU A 27 0.94 -5.41 -17.13
CA GLU A 27 1.38 -4.25 -17.89
C GLU A 27 2.76 -3.82 -17.37
N ILE A 28 3.68 -3.46 -18.26
CA ILE A 28 5.01 -2.96 -17.93
C ILE A 28 5.02 -1.46 -18.15
N VAL A 29 5.22 -0.69 -17.07
CA VAL A 29 5.27 0.77 -17.10
C VAL A 29 6.66 1.24 -16.69
N ALA A 30 7.39 1.88 -17.61
CA ALA A 30 8.62 2.58 -17.31
C ALA A 30 8.29 4.03 -16.97
N LEU A 31 8.63 4.45 -15.75
CA LEU A 31 8.45 5.85 -15.36
C LEU A 31 9.64 6.67 -15.88
N SER A 32 9.34 7.74 -16.62
CA SER A 32 10.35 8.62 -17.22
C SER A 32 11.24 9.28 -16.16
N ASP A 33 12.52 9.30 -16.44
CA ASP A 33 13.58 9.97 -15.68
C ASP A 33 14.21 11.14 -16.47
N SER A 34 13.49 11.65 -17.46
CA SER A 34 13.97 12.63 -18.44
C SER A 34 14.45 13.98 -17.84
N VAL A 35 14.03 14.27 -16.60
CA VAL A 35 14.43 15.48 -15.86
C VAL A 35 14.72 15.12 -14.39
N PRO A 36 15.62 15.83 -13.70
CA PRO A 36 15.96 15.54 -12.29
C PRO A 36 14.74 15.54 -11.35
N GLU A 37 13.74 16.38 -11.63
CA GLU A 37 12.51 16.48 -10.85
C GLU A 37 11.67 15.19 -10.91
N ALA A 38 11.76 14.45 -12.02
CA ALA A 38 11.04 13.18 -12.23
C ALA A 38 11.62 12.01 -11.46
N LEU A 39 12.86 12.10 -10.94
CA LEU A 39 13.52 10.99 -10.25
C LEU A 39 12.76 10.59 -8.99
N ILE A 40 12.54 9.30 -8.81
CA ILE A 40 11.86 8.70 -7.67
C ILE A 40 12.89 8.02 -6.78
N LYS A 41 12.95 8.43 -5.52
CA LYS A 41 13.82 7.79 -4.54
C LYS A 41 13.24 6.50 -3.99
N PHE A 42 11.97 6.56 -3.57
CA PHE A 42 11.25 5.40 -3.09
C PHE A 42 9.72 5.57 -3.29
N PRO A 43 9.06 4.72 -4.08
CA PRO A 43 7.61 4.77 -4.24
C PRO A 43 6.91 4.16 -3.02
N ASP A 44 6.41 5.03 -2.12
CA ASP A 44 5.67 4.60 -0.92
C ASP A 44 4.25 4.14 -1.25
N ARG A 45 3.63 4.78 -2.23
CA ARG A 45 2.30 4.45 -2.76
C ARG A 45 2.20 4.87 -4.22
N ILE A 46 1.47 4.10 -5.01
CA ILE A 46 1.17 4.42 -6.40
C ILE A 46 -0.35 4.51 -6.57
N LEU A 47 -0.82 5.64 -7.09
CA LEU A 47 -2.24 5.89 -7.32
C LEU A 47 -2.51 5.93 -8.83
N PHE A 48 -3.52 5.18 -9.27
CA PHE A 48 -3.88 5.08 -10.66
C PHE A 48 -5.23 5.74 -10.94
N ALA A 49 -5.22 6.77 -11.76
CA ALA A 49 -6.40 7.32 -12.42
C ALA A 49 -6.54 6.75 -13.85
N GLU A 50 -7.58 7.12 -14.57
CA GLU A 50 -7.76 6.65 -15.96
C GLU A 50 -6.60 7.09 -16.87
N ASP A 51 -6.20 8.34 -16.75
CA ASP A 51 -5.24 9.04 -17.60
C ASP A 51 -3.93 9.43 -16.90
N ARG A 52 -3.76 9.08 -15.61
CA ARG A 52 -2.61 9.47 -14.78
C ARG A 52 -2.13 8.36 -13.86
N ILE A 53 -0.83 8.44 -13.56
CA ILE A 53 -0.18 7.68 -12.48
C ILE A 53 0.40 8.71 -11.53
N PHE A 54 0.07 8.59 -10.24
CA PHE A 54 0.68 9.42 -9.20
C PHE A 54 1.57 8.55 -8.33
N VAL A 55 2.78 9.01 -8.07
CA VAL A 55 3.76 8.33 -7.20
C VAL A 55 4.00 9.18 -5.97
N VAL A 56 3.69 8.63 -4.81
CA VAL A 56 4.00 9.25 -3.51
C VAL A 56 5.42 8.85 -3.15
N ASP A 57 6.33 9.80 -3.12
CA ASP A 57 7.72 9.63 -2.71
C ASP A 57 7.97 10.41 -1.41
N LYS A 58 7.76 9.73 -0.27
CA LYS A 58 7.97 10.33 1.07
C LYS A 58 9.44 10.60 1.34
N ALA A 59 10.36 9.85 0.73
CA ALA A 59 11.78 10.01 0.93
C ALA A 59 12.30 11.36 0.39
N ASP A 60 11.67 11.88 -0.67
CA ASP A 60 11.93 13.20 -1.25
C ASP A 60 10.79 14.20 -0.99
N ASN A 61 9.80 13.84 -0.17
CA ASN A 61 8.67 14.69 0.20
C ASN A 61 7.89 15.23 -0.99
N LYS A 62 7.69 14.45 -2.04
CA LYS A 62 7.01 14.92 -3.24
C LYS A 62 5.97 13.94 -3.75
N LEU A 63 4.99 14.47 -4.45
CA LEU A 63 4.04 13.74 -5.27
C LEU A 63 4.42 13.98 -6.73
N LEU A 64 4.62 12.91 -7.49
CA LEU A 64 4.93 12.97 -8.91
C LEU A 64 3.72 12.53 -9.72
N MET A 65 3.54 13.14 -10.88
CA MET A 65 2.49 12.81 -11.84
C MET A 65 3.10 12.39 -13.18
N PHE A 66 2.62 11.26 -13.68
CA PHE A 66 2.96 10.72 -14.99
C PHE A 66 1.68 10.47 -15.78
N ASP A 67 1.76 10.41 -17.10
CA ASP A 67 0.68 9.86 -17.92
C ASP A 67 0.64 8.32 -17.81
N ARG A 68 -0.28 7.67 -18.53
CA ARG A 68 -0.42 6.21 -18.48
C ARG A 68 0.73 5.48 -19.18
N GLU A 69 1.42 6.12 -20.07
CA GLU A 69 2.60 5.62 -20.76
C GLU A 69 3.87 5.76 -19.92
N GLY A 70 3.80 6.47 -18.77
CA GLY A 70 4.90 6.71 -17.84
C GLY A 70 5.70 7.98 -18.13
N ASN A 71 5.26 8.86 -19.04
CA ASN A 71 5.93 10.14 -19.27
C ASN A 71 5.69 11.08 -18.10
N PHE A 72 6.76 11.71 -17.60
CA PHE A 72 6.67 12.69 -16.52
C PHE A 72 5.91 13.94 -16.95
N LEU A 73 4.98 14.39 -16.14
CA LEU A 73 4.17 15.57 -16.38
C LEU A 73 4.46 16.71 -15.39
N LYS A 74 4.46 16.42 -14.09
CA LYS A 74 4.60 17.43 -13.04
C LYS A 74 4.94 16.80 -11.69
N SER A 75 5.45 17.59 -10.75
CA SER A 75 5.57 17.19 -9.34
C SER A 75 5.24 18.36 -8.40
N THR A 76 5.14 18.02 -7.10
CA THR A 76 5.01 19.02 -6.03
C THR A 76 6.37 19.40 -5.42
N ALA A 77 7.50 19.02 -6.03
CA ALA A 77 8.84 19.27 -5.50
C ALA A 77 9.12 20.74 -5.22
N SER A 78 8.61 21.66 -6.06
CA SER A 78 8.74 23.12 -5.88
C SER A 78 7.92 23.67 -4.72
N MET A 79 7.04 22.87 -4.11
CA MET A 79 6.20 23.26 -2.97
C MET A 79 6.75 22.77 -1.63
N VAL A 80 7.94 22.17 -1.62
CA VAL A 80 8.61 21.74 -0.39
C VAL A 80 9.34 22.94 0.23
N GLY A 81 8.86 23.43 1.37
CA GLY A 81 9.42 24.60 2.04
C GLY A 81 8.58 25.08 3.22
N LYS A 82 8.79 26.34 3.63
CA LYS A 82 8.11 27.00 4.76
C LYS A 82 7.29 28.22 4.34
N GLY A 83 7.11 28.42 3.05
CA GLY A 83 6.34 29.53 2.50
C GLY A 83 4.83 29.31 2.55
N HIS A 84 4.11 30.29 2.03
CA HIS A 84 2.66 30.15 1.84
C HIS A 84 2.38 29.06 0.79
N ASN A 85 1.45 28.15 1.06
CA ASN A 85 1.15 27.00 0.20
C ASN A 85 2.31 26.01 0.00
N GLU A 86 3.24 25.94 0.96
CA GLU A 86 4.31 24.96 1.00
C GLU A 86 4.15 24.00 2.17
N TYR A 87 4.87 22.90 2.14
CA TYR A 87 4.93 21.91 3.21
C TYR A 87 6.35 21.37 3.40
N ILE A 88 6.70 20.96 4.61
CA ILE A 88 8.00 20.37 4.91
C ILE A 88 7.97 18.85 4.76
N ARG A 89 6.89 18.21 5.21
CA ARG A 89 6.79 16.76 5.20
C ARG A 89 5.43 16.28 4.71
N LEU A 90 5.48 15.45 3.67
CA LEU A 90 4.35 14.74 3.12
C LEU A 90 4.16 13.42 3.89
N MET A 91 2.98 13.20 4.44
CA MET A 91 2.64 11.99 5.18
C MET A 91 2.04 10.91 4.28
N ASP A 92 1.00 11.23 3.54
CA ASP A 92 0.36 10.33 2.58
C ASP A 92 -0.58 11.11 1.65
N VAL A 93 -1.11 10.43 0.64
CA VAL A 93 -2.03 11.02 -0.34
C VAL A 93 -3.25 10.15 -0.51
N ALA A 94 -4.43 10.73 -0.31
CA ALA A 94 -5.70 10.11 -0.65
C ALA A 94 -6.19 10.61 -2.02
N MET A 95 -6.75 9.71 -2.83
CA MET A 95 -7.29 10.02 -4.14
C MET A 95 -8.80 9.76 -4.18
N ASP A 96 -9.55 10.81 -4.48
CA ASP A 96 -10.94 10.70 -4.91
C ASP A 96 -10.97 10.63 -6.44
N LYS A 97 -11.23 9.43 -6.96
CA LYS A 97 -11.22 9.17 -8.39
C LYS A 97 -12.40 9.85 -9.12
N GLU A 98 -13.58 9.82 -8.53
CA GLU A 98 -14.80 10.41 -9.11
C GLU A 98 -14.71 11.93 -9.15
N GLY A 99 -14.29 12.55 -8.04
CA GLY A 99 -14.09 14.00 -7.94
C GLY A 99 -12.80 14.49 -8.60
N ARG A 100 -11.96 13.62 -9.16
CA ARG A 100 -10.64 13.93 -9.72
C ARG A 100 -9.81 14.82 -8.79
N THR A 101 -9.76 14.45 -7.52
CA THR A 101 -9.15 15.24 -6.44
C THR A 101 -8.13 14.42 -5.66
N LEU A 102 -7.01 15.06 -5.33
CA LEU A 102 -5.97 14.52 -4.45
C LEU A 102 -5.93 15.31 -3.16
N TYR A 103 -5.92 14.60 -2.04
CA TYR A 103 -5.78 15.16 -0.70
C TYR A 103 -4.40 14.79 -0.18
N VAL A 104 -3.47 15.74 -0.24
CA VAL A 104 -2.09 15.58 0.24
C VAL A 104 -2.03 15.95 1.70
N HIS A 105 -1.80 14.98 2.55
CA HIS A 105 -1.72 15.14 3.99
C HIS A 105 -0.29 15.45 4.42
N CYS A 106 -0.09 16.55 5.14
CA CYS A 106 1.20 17.03 5.60
C CYS A 106 1.20 17.20 7.13
N ASP A 107 2.37 17.03 7.75
CA ASP A 107 2.48 17.16 9.21
C ASP A 107 3.31 18.36 9.70
N ALA A 108 3.97 19.05 8.81
CA ALA A 108 4.76 20.23 9.17
C ALA A 108 4.56 21.36 8.12
N PRO A 109 3.57 22.23 8.28
CA PRO A 109 2.52 22.25 9.32
C PRO A 109 1.49 21.14 9.10
N TYR A 110 0.64 20.86 10.10
CA TYR A 110 -0.51 19.98 9.92
C TYR A 110 -1.51 20.66 8.99
N GLN A 111 -1.64 20.10 7.80
CA GLN A 111 -2.52 20.61 6.77
C GLN A 111 -2.91 19.55 5.76
N ILE A 112 -4.03 19.78 5.09
CA ILE A 112 -4.44 19.05 3.90
C ILE A 112 -4.36 20.01 2.72
N MET A 113 -3.56 19.64 1.72
CA MET A 113 -3.49 20.37 0.46
C MET A 113 -4.33 19.65 -0.59
N VAL A 114 -5.29 20.36 -1.17
CA VAL A 114 -6.23 19.80 -2.14
C VAL A 114 -5.77 20.16 -3.54
N PHE A 115 -5.54 19.14 -4.37
CA PHE A 115 -5.12 19.31 -5.78
C PHE A 115 -6.15 18.69 -6.72
N ASP A 116 -6.23 19.21 -7.93
CA ASP A 116 -6.84 18.48 -9.05
C ASP A 116 -5.84 17.43 -9.62
N PHE A 117 -6.30 16.63 -10.60
CA PHE A 117 -5.46 15.61 -11.24
C PHE A 117 -4.37 16.17 -12.17
N ASP A 118 -4.33 17.46 -12.39
CA ASP A 118 -3.23 18.16 -13.08
C ASP A 118 -2.24 18.79 -12.08
N LEU A 119 -2.31 18.40 -10.80
CA LEU A 119 -1.52 18.94 -9.69
C LEU A 119 -1.61 20.49 -9.60
N ASN A 120 -2.79 21.06 -9.85
CA ASN A 120 -3.05 22.46 -9.53
C ASN A 120 -3.62 22.53 -8.12
N LEU A 121 -3.00 23.32 -7.26
CA LEU A 121 -3.46 23.55 -5.90
C LEU A 121 -4.79 24.29 -5.92
N LYS A 122 -5.80 23.76 -5.25
CA LYS A 122 -7.14 24.33 -5.13
C LYS A 122 -7.36 24.97 -3.76
N GLU A 123 -6.88 24.29 -2.71
CA GLU A 123 -7.13 24.71 -1.34
C GLU A 123 -6.02 24.23 -0.42
N VAL A 124 -5.75 24.96 0.65
CA VAL A 124 -4.92 24.53 1.79
C VAL A 124 -5.74 24.69 3.04
N VAL A 125 -6.02 23.59 3.70
CA VAL A 125 -6.78 23.54 4.96
C VAL A 125 -5.83 23.24 6.10
N GLN A 126 -5.64 24.21 7.02
CA GLN A 126 -4.88 23.98 8.26
C GLN A 126 -5.70 23.08 9.19
N THR A 127 -5.04 22.12 9.81
CA THR A 127 -5.68 21.18 10.73
C THR A 127 -4.97 21.17 12.09
N ASP A 128 -5.66 20.69 13.11
CA ASP A 128 -5.09 20.44 14.45
C ASP A 128 -4.84 18.94 14.70
N TYR A 129 -4.93 18.15 13.65
CA TYR A 129 -4.74 16.69 13.67
C TYR A 129 -3.78 16.25 12.59
N TYR A 130 -3.27 15.03 12.76
CA TYR A 130 -2.46 14.34 11.75
C TYR A 130 -3.06 12.96 11.44
N MET A 131 -2.68 12.39 10.29
CA MET A 131 -2.96 11.02 9.89
C MET A 131 -1.71 10.46 9.19
N ASP A 132 -1.27 9.28 9.59
CA ASP A 132 -0.06 8.62 9.07
C ASP A 132 -0.29 8.03 7.69
N GLU A 133 -1.50 7.53 7.47
CA GLU A 133 -1.98 6.95 6.23
C GLU A 133 -3.37 7.48 5.91
N VAL A 134 -3.65 7.71 4.63
CA VAL A 134 -4.96 8.18 4.18
C VAL A 134 -5.40 7.49 2.91
N VAL A 135 -6.71 7.25 2.80
CA VAL A 135 -7.41 6.88 1.54
C VAL A 135 -8.73 7.63 1.47
N ALA A 136 -9.29 7.79 0.28
CA ALA A 136 -10.58 8.46 0.11
C ALA A 136 -11.56 7.59 -0.67
N ASP A 137 -12.83 7.76 -0.35
CA ASP A 137 -13.95 7.36 -1.19
C ASP A 137 -14.74 8.58 -1.68
N GLY A 138 -15.89 8.34 -2.32
CA GLY A 138 -16.75 9.41 -2.83
C GLY A 138 -17.22 10.43 -1.78
N ARG A 139 -17.17 10.13 -0.48
CA ARG A 139 -17.69 10.99 0.58
C ARG A 139 -16.70 11.26 1.70
N PHE A 140 -15.87 10.27 2.07
CA PHE A 140 -15.01 10.35 3.24
C PHE A 140 -13.54 10.24 2.87
N ILE A 141 -12.69 10.84 3.70
CA ILE A 141 -11.28 10.52 3.86
C ILE A 141 -11.17 9.66 5.10
N TYR A 142 -10.61 8.47 4.96
CA TYR A 142 -10.24 7.59 6.07
C TYR A 142 -8.77 7.76 6.36
N GLY A 143 -8.41 7.74 7.63
CA GLY A 143 -7.02 7.86 8.05
C GLY A 143 -6.67 6.98 9.23
N ILE A 144 -5.41 6.56 9.30
CA ILE A 144 -4.84 5.94 10.49
C ILE A 144 -4.05 6.98 11.26
N ARG A 145 -4.24 7.01 12.57
CA ARG A 145 -3.42 7.75 13.53
C ARG A 145 -2.70 6.77 14.44
N THR A 146 -1.40 6.92 14.56
CA THR A 146 -0.62 6.19 15.56
C THR A 146 -0.55 7.04 16.83
N LEU A 147 -0.96 6.46 17.96
CA LEU A 147 -0.96 7.13 19.25
C LEU A 147 0.26 6.68 20.04
N TYR A 148 1.20 7.59 20.25
CA TYR A 148 2.38 7.37 21.05
C TYR A 148 2.11 7.84 22.50
N ARG A 149 1.67 6.90 23.35
CA ARG A 149 1.49 7.08 24.79
C ARG A 149 2.27 6.00 25.52
N ASP A 150 1.89 5.68 26.74
CA ASP A 150 2.49 4.58 27.52
C ASP A 150 2.39 3.23 26.81
N GLU A 151 1.35 3.07 25.96
CA GLU A 151 1.18 1.96 25.02
C GLU A 151 1.01 2.52 23.60
N THR A 152 1.55 1.83 22.60
CA THR A 152 1.30 2.19 21.21
C THR A 152 -0.14 1.79 20.83
N GLY A 153 -0.93 2.75 20.43
CA GLY A 153 -2.29 2.57 19.97
C GLY A 153 -2.46 3.01 18.52
N PHE A 154 -3.54 2.57 17.92
CA PHE A 154 -3.92 2.94 16.56
C PHE A 154 -5.39 3.33 16.53
N GLU A 155 -5.71 4.33 15.74
CA GLU A 155 -7.10 4.72 15.47
C GLU A 155 -7.35 4.80 13.98
N LEU A 156 -8.45 4.19 13.54
CA LEU A 156 -9.04 4.51 12.25
C LEU A 156 -10.03 5.66 12.45
N VAL A 157 -9.85 6.69 11.66
CA VAL A 157 -10.71 7.88 11.69
C VAL A 157 -11.35 8.11 10.33
N ALA A 158 -12.48 8.82 10.31
CA ALA A 158 -13.15 9.29 9.10
C ALA A 158 -13.41 10.79 9.18
N LEU A 159 -13.20 11.46 8.04
CA LEU A 159 -13.43 12.88 7.84
C LEU A 159 -14.30 13.07 6.60
N GLU A 160 -15.35 13.89 6.66
CA GLU A 160 -16.13 14.24 5.47
C GLU A 160 -15.31 15.16 4.56
N ARG A 161 -15.25 14.86 3.25
CA ARG A 161 -14.43 15.61 2.28
C ARG A 161 -14.79 17.09 2.16
N ASN A 162 -16.03 17.46 2.45
CA ASN A 162 -16.50 18.84 2.42
C ASN A 162 -16.34 19.57 3.76
N ARG A 163 -15.70 18.95 4.76
CA ARG A 163 -15.53 19.48 6.13
C ARG A 163 -14.12 19.17 6.66
N LEU A 164 -13.10 19.47 5.85
CA LEU A 164 -11.70 19.12 6.13
C LEU A 164 -11.13 19.76 7.41
N GLN A 165 -11.73 20.87 7.88
CA GLN A 165 -11.35 21.54 9.12
C GLN A 165 -11.93 20.89 10.38
N ASP A 166 -12.89 19.97 10.23
CA ASP A 166 -13.52 19.33 11.39
C ASP A 166 -12.57 18.28 12.00
N THR A 167 -12.72 18.01 13.28
CA THR A 167 -12.01 16.91 13.94
C THR A 167 -12.49 15.57 13.37
N PRO A 168 -11.60 14.69 12.88
CA PRO A 168 -12.00 13.39 12.36
C PRO A 168 -12.70 12.52 13.40
N ARG A 169 -13.76 11.83 12.97
CA ARG A 169 -14.51 10.90 13.82
C ARG A 169 -13.77 9.58 13.95
N VAL A 170 -13.52 9.11 15.17
CA VAL A 170 -12.95 7.80 15.44
C VAL A 170 -13.96 6.70 15.09
N LEU A 171 -13.58 5.76 14.26
CA LEU A 171 -14.37 4.59 13.88
C LEU A 171 -13.95 3.34 14.65
N LEU A 172 -12.65 3.13 14.76
CA LEU A 172 -12.05 2.00 15.47
C LEU A 172 -10.86 2.51 16.29
N SER A 173 -10.68 1.94 17.47
CA SER A 173 -9.49 2.15 18.30
C SER A 173 -8.92 0.80 18.69
N PHE A 174 -7.61 0.67 18.54
CA PHE A 174 -6.86 -0.49 19.00
C PHE A 174 -5.75 -0.02 19.94
N THR A 175 -5.70 -0.58 21.13
CA THR A 175 -4.64 -0.34 22.10
C THR A 175 -3.94 -1.66 22.38
N GLY A 176 -2.65 -1.66 22.31
CA GLY A 176 -1.92 -2.88 22.59
C GLY A 176 -0.71 -3.12 21.68
N GLY A 177 -0.20 -2.10 20.97
CA GLY A 177 1.02 -2.20 20.16
C GLY A 177 2.30 -2.27 21.02
N VAL A 178 3.27 -3.10 20.64
CA VAL A 178 4.58 -3.13 21.32
C VAL A 178 5.33 -1.84 21.01
N PRO A 179 5.78 -1.08 22.03
CA PRO A 179 6.47 0.18 21.81
C PRO A 179 7.65 0.03 20.84
N GLY A 180 7.75 0.94 19.87
CA GLY A 180 8.82 0.94 18.89
C GLY A 180 8.71 -0.13 17.78
N ARG A 181 7.65 -0.92 17.75
CA ARG A 181 7.38 -1.89 16.68
C ARG A 181 6.27 -1.37 15.78
N LEU A 182 6.68 -0.84 14.63
CA LEU A 182 5.79 -0.37 13.58
C LEU A 182 5.96 -1.26 12.34
N THR A 183 4.92 -1.35 11.55
CA THR A 183 4.96 -2.08 10.28
C THR A 183 5.71 -1.29 9.22
N THR A 184 6.32 -1.99 8.28
CA THR A 184 7.01 -1.39 7.12
C THR A 184 6.13 -1.26 5.89
N GLY A 185 4.82 -1.49 6.01
CA GLY A 185 3.84 -1.40 4.92
C GLY A 185 2.68 -0.50 5.27
N LYS A 186 1.70 -0.42 4.38
CA LYS A 186 0.46 0.31 4.57
C LYS A 186 -0.60 -0.59 5.17
N SER A 187 -1.20 -0.13 6.27
CA SER A 187 -2.30 -0.80 6.96
C SER A 187 -3.67 -0.39 6.41
N LEU A 188 -3.75 0.74 5.71
CA LEU A 188 -4.98 1.30 5.17
C LEU A 188 -4.94 1.28 3.63
N MET A 189 -5.89 0.56 3.04
CA MET A 189 -5.96 0.36 1.59
C MET A 189 -7.33 0.77 1.05
N GLN A 190 -7.32 1.40 -0.12
CA GLN A 190 -8.54 1.82 -0.80
C GLN A 190 -9.30 0.59 -1.35
N ALA A 191 -10.60 0.52 -1.08
CA ALA A 191 -11.53 -0.40 -1.73
C ALA A 191 -12.24 0.28 -2.91
N VAL A 192 -13.10 -0.47 -3.61
CA VAL A 192 -13.98 0.09 -4.66
C VAL A 192 -14.94 1.12 -4.06
N ASP A 193 -15.48 0.83 -2.86
CA ASP A 193 -16.53 1.56 -2.21
C ASP A 193 -16.24 1.81 -0.71
N GLY A 194 -15.02 2.23 -0.40
CA GLY A 194 -14.57 2.48 0.97
C GLY A 194 -13.12 2.11 1.20
N ALA A 195 -12.83 1.42 2.29
CA ALA A 195 -11.48 1.05 2.68
C ALA A 195 -11.41 -0.33 3.33
N TYR A 196 -10.23 -0.95 3.26
CA TYR A 196 -9.82 -2.05 4.12
C TYR A 196 -8.76 -1.54 5.09
N VAL A 197 -8.82 -1.97 6.34
CA VAL A 197 -7.84 -1.63 7.37
C VAL A 197 -7.48 -2.83 8.22
N SER A 198 -6.22 -2.93 8.60
CA SER A 198 -5.71 -3.83 9.63
C SER A 198 -4.84 -3.03 10.59
N PHE A 199 -4.77 -3.45 11.84
CA PHE A 199 -3.84 -2.84 12.79
C PHE A 199 -2.69 -3.79 13.09
N PRO A 200 -1.47 -3.29 13.36
CA PRO A 200 -0.42 -4.12 13.91
C PRO A 200 -0.89 -4.79 15.20
N PHE A 201 -0.53 -6.06 15.39
CA PHE A 201 -0.93 -6.90 16.54
C PHE A 201 -2.43 -7.26 16.61
N ASP A 202 -3.15 -7.01 15.53
CA ASP A 202 -4.52 -7.47 15.33
C ASP A 202 -4.56 -8.41 14.11
N THR A 203 -5.22 -9.56 14.25
CA THR A 203 -5.42 -10.51 13.14
C THR A 203 -6.65 -10.18 12.30
N HIS A 204 -7.36 -9.10 12.65
CA HIS A 204 -8.54 -8.70 11.92
C HIS A 204 -8.24 -7.75 10.77
N VAL A 205 -8.97 -7.94 9.69
CA VAL A 205 -9.09 -6.99 8.58
C VAL A 205 -10.53 -6.48 8.58
N TYR A 206 -10.68 -5.18 8.64
CA TYR A 206 -11.98 -4.52 8.68
C TYR A 206 -12.28 -3.89 7.33
N LYS A 207 -13.47 -4.16 6.79
CA LYS A 207 -14.00 -3.46 5.62
C LYS A 207 -14.88 -2.31 6.06
N ILE A 208 -14.56 -1.14 5.58
CA ILE A 208 -15.22 0.11 5.93
C ILE A 208 -15.98 0.62 4.71
N ARG A 209 -17.23 1.01 4.92
CA ARG A 209 -18.08 1.68 3.93
C ARG A 209 -18.94 2.72 4.60
N ASN A 210 -19.06 3.92 3.99
CA ASN A 210 -19.85 5.02 4.55
C ASN A 210 -19.49 5.35 6.01
N ALA A 211 -18.19 5.30 6.35
CA ALA A 211 -17.65 5.48 7.69
C ALA A 211 -18.25 4.53 8.76
N GLU A 212 -18.59 3.30 8.36
CA GLU A 212 -19.04 2.22 9.24
C GLU A 212 -18.26 0.94 8.90
N VAL A 213 -17.99 0.10 9.91
CA VAL A 213 -17.46 -1.25 9.73
C VAL A 213 -18.60 -2.13 9.22
N VAL A 214 -18.48 -2.66 8.01
CA VAL A 214 -19.52 -3.49 7.37
C VAL A 214 -19.19 -4.98 7.42
N GLU A 215 -17.91 -5.34 7.37
CA GLU A 215 -17.42 -6.71 7.46
C GLU A 215 -16.14 -6.76 8.29
N THR A 216 -15.89 -7.87 8.96
CA THR A 216 -14.65 -8.13 9.71
C THR A 216 -14.15 -9.52 9.35
N TYR A 217 -12.95 -9.62 8.80
CA TYR A 217 -12.27 -10.87 8.51
C TYR A 217 -11.31 -11.19 9.64
N ASN A 218 -11.47 -12.33 10.31
CA ASN A 218 -10.53 -12.82 11.30
C ASN A 218 -9.55 -13.78 10.60
N MET A 219 -8.32 -13.35 10.43
CA MET A 219 -7.25 -14.11 9.80
C MET A 219 -6.63 -15.08 10.81
N ASP A 220 -6.87 -16.36 10.60
CA ASP A 220 -6.36 -17.42 11.46
C ASP A 220 -5.03 -17.97 10.91
N PHE A 221 -3.93 -17.49 11.43
CA PHE A 221 -2.58 -17.93 11.05
C PHE A 221 -2.17 -19.23 11.79
N GLY A 222 -3.06 -19.88 12.53
CA GLY A 222 -2.74 -21.08 13.31
C GLY A 222 -1.65 -20.79 14.34
N GLU A 223 -0.67 -21.72 14.43
CA GLU A 223 0.45 -21.59 15.37
C GLU A 223 1.42 -20.44 15.03
N GLU A 224 1.38 -19.91 13.79
CA GLU A 224 2.19 -18.80 13.34
C GLU A 224 1.57 -17.43 13.65
N GLY A 225 0.39 -17.39 14.23
CA GLY A 225 -0.29 -16.18 14.64
C GLY A 225 0.04 -15.75 16.07
N LEU A 226 -0.22 -14.48 16.37
CA LEU A 226 -0.19 -14.00 17.75
C LEU A 226 -1.37 -14.60 18.51
N ILE A 227 -1.06 -15.47 19.46
CA ILE A 227 -2.04 -16.01 20.39
C ILE A 227 -2.30 -14.94 21.44
N GLU A 228 -3.50 -14.35 21.43
CA GLU A 228 -4.00 -13.41 22.44
C GLU A 228 -3.05 -12.28 22.83
N ASN A 229 -3.36 -11.08 22.39
CA ASN A 229 -2.84 -9.77 22.75
C ASN A 229 -1.64 -9.80 23.75
N PRO A 230 -0.38 -9.99 23.28
CA PRO A 230 0.78 -10.21 24.15
C PRO A 230 1.02 -9.01 25.07
N ILE A 231 0.50 -7.86 24.76
CA ILE A 231 0.78 -6.57 25.36
C ILE A 231 0.06 -6.38 26.68
N ARG A 232 -1.14 -6.90 26.83
CA ARG A 232 -1.83 -6.93 28.14
C ARG A 232 -1.04 -7.67 29.23
N ARG A 233 0.03 -8.38 28.86
CA ARG A 233 0.91 -9.13 29.74
C ARG A 233 2.21 -8.42 30.10
N GLY A 234 2.38 -7.15 29.80
CA GLY A 234 3.61 -6.38 30.08
C GLY A 234 4.82 -6.81 29.26
N VAL A 235 4.59 -7.17 28.01
CA VAL A 235 5.61 -7.61 27.05
C VAL A 235 6.54 -6.45 26.73
N THR A 236 7.84 -6.62 27.01
CA THR A 236 8.86 -5.65 26.59
C THR A 236 9.26 -5.87 25.13
N PRO A 237 9.79 -4.85 24.41
CA PRO A 237 10.31 -5.03 23.06
C PRO A 237 11.33 -6.18 22.94
N ASP A 238 12.24 -6.31 23.89
CA ASP A 238 13.25 -7.37 23.89
C ASP A 238 12.67 -8.77 24.09
N TRP A 239 11.61 -8.89 24.87
CA TRP A 239 10.90 -10.15 25.02
C TRP A 239 10.17 -10.51 23.72
N PHE A 240 9.51 -9.51 23.13
CA PHE A 240 8.78 -9.66 21.88
C PHE A 240 9.72 -10.16 20.76
N ASP A 241 10.87 -9.51 20.58
CA ASP A 241 11.84 -9.88 19.55
C ASP A 241 12.36 -11.31 19.70
N ARG A 242 12.52 -11.77 20.92
CA ARG A 242 13.03 -13.13 21.18
C ARG A 242 11.98 -14.23 21.05
N ASN A 243 10.70 -13.92 21.23
CA ASN A 243 9.64 -14.92 21.34
C ASN A 243 8.57 -14.82 20.25
N CYS A 244 8.50 -13.70 19.53
CA CYS A 244 7.46 -13.43 18.53
C CYS A 244 8.00 -13.05 17.15
N ALA A 245 9.32 -13.12 16.94
CA ALA A 245 9.94 -12.77 15.66
C ALA A 245 9.40 -13.61 14.49
N ASP A 246 9.08 -14.87 14.76
CA ASP A 246 8.57 -15.82 13.78
C ASP A 246 7.04 -15.84 13.66
N LEU A 247 6.35 -14.95 14.37
CA LEU A 247 4.88 -14.87 14.33
C LEU A 247 4.42 -13.78 13.35
N ASN A 248 3.25 -13.99 12.75
CA ASN A 248 2.58 -12.98 11.94
C ASN A 248 1.80 -12.04 12.87
N TRP A 249 2.23 -10.80 13.00
CA TRP A 249 1.61 -9.81 13.88
C TRP A 249 1.16 -8.53 13.17
N SER A 250 1.30 -8.48 11.84
CA SER A 250 0.73 -7.39 11.05
C SER A 250 0.35 -7.87 9.65
N ILE A 251 -0.70 -7.28 9.12
CA ILE A 251 -1.17 -7.44 7.74
C ILE A 251 -1.02 -6.08 7.07
N VAL A 252 -0.35 -6.04 5.93
CA VAL A 252 -0.02 -4.78 5.23
C VAL A 252 -0.08 -4.95 3.72
N ASN A 253 -0.11 -3.84 3.00
CA ASN A 253 -0.03 -3.78 1.53
C ASN A 253 -1.07 -4.66 0.83
N MET A 254 -2.28 -4.64 1.37
CA MET A 254 -3.35 -5.49 0.89
C MET A 254 -3.92 -4.98 -0.43
N THR A 255 -4.24 -5.90 -1.34
CA THR A 255 -5.10 -5.64 -2.48
C THR A 255 -6.21 -6.66 -2.53
N VAL A 256 -7.41 -6.23 -2.92
CA VAL A 256 -8.61 -7.05 -2.92
C VAL A 256 -9.28 -6.96 -4.28
N SER A 257 -9.56 -8.12 -4.88
CA SER A 257 -10.49 -8.28 -5.99
C SER A 257 -11.83 -8.84 -5.46
N ASP A 258 -12.75 -9.21 -6.33
CA ASP A 258 -14.09 -9.68 -5.93
C ASP A 258 -14.05 -10.83 -4.92
N SER A 259 -13.12 -11.78 -5.08
CA SER A 259 -13.04 -12.97 -4.23
C SER A 259 -11.63 -13.32 -3.75
N VAL A 260 -10.62 -12.50 -4.10
CA VAL A 260 -9.23 -12.73 -3.70
C VAL A 260 -8.71 -11.54 -2.94
N MET A 261 -8.12 -11.81 -1.79
CA MET A 261 -7.35 -10.84 -1.01
C MET A 261 -5.90 -11.30 -1.02
N LEU A 262 -4.99 -10.42 -1.46
CA LEU A 262 -3.56 -10.62 -1.46
C LEU A 262 -2.92 -9.58 -0.55
N PHE A 263 -2.03 -9.99 0.36
CA PHE A 263 -1.39 -9.09 1.32
C PHE A 263 -0.02 -9.61 1.76
N ASN A 264 0.77 -8.73 2.34
CA ASN A 264 1.99 -9.09 3.06
C ASN A 264 1.76 -9.10 4.56
N THR A 265 2.68 -9.77 5.29
CA THR A 265 2.80 -9.67 6.74
C THR A 265 4.15 -9.07 7.13
N ASN A 266 4.38 -8.87 8.43
CA ASN A 266 5.69 -8.46 8.97
C ASN A 266 6.84 -9.43 8.63
N ARG A 267 6.54 -10.67 8.29
CA ARG A 267 7.53 -11.69 7.87
C ARG A 267 7.88 -11.62 6.38
N GLU A 268 7.37 -10.61 5.67
CA GLU A 268 7.54 -10.44 4.22
C GLU A 268 6.94 -11.57 3.37
N TYR A 269 6.17 -12.48 3.97
CA TYR A 269 5.42 -13.46 3.21
C TYR A 269 4.24 -12.79 2.50
N ALA A 270 3.94 -13.27 1.31
CA ALA A 270 2.69 -12.94 0.66
C ALA A 270 1.66 -14.03 0.94
N PHE A 271 0.48 -13.60 1.30
CA PHE A 271 -0.67 -14.46 1.54
C PHE A 271 -1.72 -14.19 0.46
N MET A 272 -2.27 -15.25 -0.08
CA MET A 272 -3.43 -15.22 -0.96
C MET A 272 -4.60 -15.90 -0.24
N VAL A 273 -5.68 -15.18 -0.10
CA VAL A 273 -6.91 -15.65 0.54
C VAL A 273 -8.05 -15.59 -0.46
N ASN A 274 -8.80 -16.66 -0.57
CA ASN A 274 -10.08 -16.64 -1.27
C ASN A 274 -11.19 -16.35 -0.25
N THR A 275 -11.78 -15.17 -0.34
CA THR A 275 -12.79 -14.71 0.62
C THR A 275 -14.12 -15.49 0.52
N ASP A 276 -14.47 -15.99 -0.66
CA ASP A 276 -15.68 -16.80 -0.85
C ASP A 276 -15.54 -18.17 -0.19
N ARG A 277 -14.34 -18.76 -0.26
CA ARG A 277 -14.03 -20.06 0.37
C ARG A 277 -13.59 -19.91 1.82
N LYS A 278 -13.37 -18.68 2.28
CA LYS A 278 -12.88 -18.37 3.63
C LYS A 278 -11.58 -19.12 3.98
N SER A 279 -10.74 -19.31 2.98
CA SER A 279 -9.49 -20.07 3.13
C SER A 279 -8.40 -19.47 2.27
N GLY A 280 -7.15 -19.68 2.67
CA GLY A 280 -5.98 -19.17 1.98
C GLY A 280 -4.70 -19.84 2.43
N GLY A 281 -3.57 -19.28 2.05
CA GLY A 281 -2.26 -19.75 2.45
C GLY A 281 -1.18 -18.71 2.30
N GLY A 282 -0.06 -18.92 2.98
CA GLY A 282 1.16 -18.16 2.82
C GLY A 282 2.08 -18.81 1.80
N TYR A 283 2.75 -18.01 1.00
CA TYR A 283 3.67 -18.48 -0.03
C TYR A 283 5.01 -17.79 0.10
N LEU A 284 6.08 -18.56 0.20
CA LEU A 284 7.46 -18.07 0.16
C LEU A 284 7.95 -17.92 -1.28
N ASN A 285 7.52 -18.83 -2.14
CA ASN A 285 7.93 -18.90 -3.53
C ASN A 285 6.74 -18.67 -4.44
N PHE A 286 6.85 -17.68 -5.31
CA PHE A 286 5.93 -17.48 -6.40
C PHE A 286 6.60 -17.91 -7.68
N HIS A 287 6.06 -18.93 -8.35
CA HIS A 287 6.49 -19.30 -9.69
C HIS A 287 5.79 -18.42 -10.71
N ASN A 288 6.55 -17.54 -11.35
CA ASN A 288 6.01 -16.69 -12.38
C ASN A 288 6.18 -17.34 -13.75
N ASP A 289 5.14 -17.99 -14.20
CA ASP A 289 5.02 -18.60 -15.52
C ASP A 289 4.61 -17.62 -16.64
N MET A 290 4.41 -16.34 -16.29
CA MET A 290 4.01 -15.27 -17.21
C MET A 290 5.18 -14.31 -17.52
N LEU A 291 6.01 -14.00 -16.53
CA LEU A 291 7.16 -13.10 -16.64
C LEU A 291 8.16 -13.46 -15.54
N PRO A 292 9.46 -13.64 -15.82
CA PRO A 292 10.42 -14.21 -14.85
C PRO A 292 10.83 -13.25 -13.73
N PHE A 293 9.87 -12.55 -13.15
CA PHE A 293 10.04 -11.67 -11.99
C PHE A 293 8.99 -12.01 -10.93
N SER A 294 9.45 -12.66 -9.88
CA SER A 294 8.57 -13.00 -8.74
C SER A 294 8.58 -11.90 -7.70
N PHE A 295 7.42 -11.54 -7.21
CA PHE A 295 7.29 -10.55 -6.13
C PHE A 295 7.13 -11.22 -4.76
N SER A 296 7.86 -10.71 -3.78
CA SER A 296 7.61 -11.02 -2.37
C SER A 296 6.87 -9.88 -1.68
N ARG A 297 7.14 -8.64 -2.09
CA ARG A 297 6.56 -7.45 -1.50
C ARG A 297 5.67 -6.70 -2.48
N ILE A 298 4.44 -6.45 -2.05
CA ILE A 298 3.44 -5.67 -2.79
C ILE A 298 3.67 -4.19 -2.53
N ILE A 299 3.64 -3.35 -3.57
CA ILE A 299 3.61 -1.89 -3.41
C ILE A 299 2.16 -1.48 -3.15
N PRO A 300 1.89 -0.70 -2.11
CA PRO A 300 0.56 -0.15 -1.85
C PRO A 300 0.05 0.66 -3.04
N THR A 301 -1.18 0.38 -3.46
CA THR A 301 -1.81 1.06 -4.59
C THR A 301 -3.14 1.68 -4.20
N GLY A 302 -3.62 2.60 -5.01
CA GLY A 302 -4.98 3.14 -4.97
C GLY A 302 -5.53 3.35 -6.38
N GLY A 303 -6.86 3.39 -6.50
CA GLY A 303 -7.55 3.66 -7.76
C GLY A 303 -7.72 2.49 -8.72
N LEU A 304 -7.02 1.37 -8.52
CA LEU A 304 -7.16 0.13 -9.31
C LEU A 304 -7.35 -1.07 -8.38
N PRO A 305 -8.58 -1.37 -7.96
CA PRO A 305 -8.87 -2.57 -7.17
C PRO A 305 -8.45 -3.84 -7.91
N GLY A 306 -8.05 -4.86 -7.16
CA GLY A 306 -7.60 -6.13 -7.74
C GLY A 306 -6.32 -6.01 -8.57
N THR A 307 -5.47 -5.02 -8.25
CA THR A 307 -4.20 -4.81 -8.94
C THR A 307 -3.04 -4.91 -7.95
N VAL A 308 -2.02 -5.65 -8.36
CA VAL A 308 -0.74 -5.76 -7.63
C VAL A 308 0.32 -5.04 -8.42
N VAL A 309 1.06 -4.17 -7.75
CA VAL A 309 2.23 -3.53 -8.35
C VAL A 309 3.51 -4.07 -7.72
N TYR A 310 4.41 -4.46 -8.57
CA TYR A 310 5.74 -4.92 -8.21
C TYR A 310 6.80 -4.06 -8.90
N ARG A 311 7.86 -3.77 -8.16
CA ARG A 311 9.06 -3.10 -8.64
C ARG A 311 10.24 -4.04 -8.50
N PRO A 312 10.68 -4.72 -9.55
CA PRO A 312 11.93 -5.46 -9.51
C PRO A 312 13.11 -4.51 -9.27
N PHE A 313 14.11 -4.96 -8.53
CA PHE A 313 15.36 -4.22 -8.41
C PHE A 313 16.11 -4.20 -9.75
N ALA A 314 16.86 -3.12 -10.01
CA ALA A 314 17.62 -2.96 -11.25
C ALA A 314 18.58 -4.12 -11.48
N GLU A 315 19.27 -4.57 -10.43
CA GLU A 315 20.18 -5.71 -10.46
C GLU A 315 19.44 -7.01 -10.84
N THR A 316 18.24 -7.22 -10.30
CA THR A 316 17.42 -8.40 -10.63
C THR A 316 17.02 -8.41 -12.10
N ILE A 317 16.62 -7.24 -12.65
CA ILE A 317 16.29 -7.14 -14.07
C ILE A 317 17.52 -7.44 -14.92
N ALA A 318 18.64 -6.77 -14.64
CA ALA A 318 19.89 -6.94 -15.41
C ALA A 318 20.39 -8.39 -15.40
N GLU A 319 20.37 -9.03 -14.22
CA GLU A 319 20.79 -10.41 -14.07
C GLU A 319 19.85 -11.39 -14.80
N THR A 320 18.53 -11.19 -14.68
CA THR A 320 17.54 -12.01 -15.38
C THR A 320 17.72 -11.93 -16.89
N LEU A 321 17.83 -10.72 -17.45
CA LEU A 321 18.04 -10.54 -18.88
C LEU A 321 19.32 -11.21 -19.35
N LYS A 322 20.42 -11.13 -18.59
CA LYS A 322 21.69 -11.78 -18.88
C LYS A 322 21.55 -13.31 -18.88
N GLN A 323 20.96 -13.88 -17.83
CA GLN A 323 20.79 -15.34 -17.69
C GLN A 323 19.95 -15.93 -18.83
N TYR A 324 18.87 -15.27 -19.23
CA TYR A 324 18.05 -15.73 -20.35
C TYR A 324 18.80 -15.69 -21.69
N ARG A 325 19.61 -14.66 -21.93
CA ARG A 325 20.47 -14.60 -23.13
C ARG A 325 21.51 -15.70 -23.17
N GLU A 326 22.15 -15.97 -22.04
CA GLU A 326 23.19 -17.02 -21.95
C GLU A 326 22.58 -18.41 -22.12
N LYS A 327 21.38 -18.64 -21.61
CA LYS A 327 20.71 -19.94 -21.65
C LYS A 327 20.03 -20.23 -23.01
N GLU A 328 19.30 -19.25 -23.54
CA GLU A 328 18.38 -19.43 -24.67
C GLU A 328 18.86 -18.74 -25.95
N GLY A 329 19.94 -17.96 -25.87
CA GLY A 329 20.51 -17.22 -27.01
C GLY A 329 19.74 -15.96 -27.41
N THR A 330 18.42 -15.93 -27.14
CA THR A 330 17.54 -14.79 -27.46
C THR A 330 16.56 -14.56 -26.34
N LEU A 331 16.12 -13.32 -26.15
CA LEU A 331 15.07 -12.96 -25.20
C LEU A 331 13.69 -13.22 -25.80
N SER A 332 12.73 -13.64 -24.96
CA SER A 332 11.31 -13.69 -25.34
C SER A 332 10.79 -12.28 -25.67
N PRO A 333 9.68 -12.14 -26.43
CA PRO A 333 9.10 -10.83 -26.72
C PRO A 333 8.82 -9.99 -25.46
N GLU A 334 8.39 -10.63 -24.38
CA GLU A 334 8.10 -9.98 -23.09
C GLU A 334 9.39 -9.44 -22.45
N LEU A 335 10.48 -10.21 -22.46
CA LEU A 335 11.77 -9.77 -21.95
C LEU A 335 12.44 -8.73 -22.84
N GLN A 336 12.18 -8.75 -24.15
CA GLN A 336 12.61 -7.67 -25.05
C GLN A 336 11.89 -6.37 -24.72
N GLU A 337 10.59 -6.42 -24.35
CA GLU A 337 9.86 -5.24 -23.89
C GLU A 337 10.41 -4.69 -22.58
N VAL A 338 10.71 -5.57 -21.59
CA VAL A 338 11.39 -5.18 -20.35
C VAL A 338 12.70 -4.49 -20.65
N GLU A 339 13.57 -5.10 -21.47
CA GLU A 339 14.87 -4.55 -21.82
C GLU A 339 14.77 -3.16 -22.48
N ARG A 340 13.84 -3.01 -23.42
CA ARG A 340 13.61 -1.74 -24.12
C ARG A 340 13.19 -0.61 -23.18
N LYS A 341 12.45 -0.96 -22.12
CA LYS A 341 11.91 0.00 -21.15
C LYS A 341 12.82 0.21 -19.93
N PHE A 342 13.78 -0.68 -19.71
CA PHE A 342 14.60 -0.66 -18.51
C PHE A 342 15.79 0.31 -18.64
N ASN A 343 15.92 1.21 -17.67
CA ASN A 343 17.10 2.03 -17.44
C ASN A 343 17.65 1.68 -16.04
N PRO A 344 18.88 1.09 -15.94
CA PRO A 344 19.44 0.67 -14.65
C PRO A 344 19.72 1.84 -13.69
N ASP A 345 19.98 3.03 -14.23
CA ASP A 345 20.30 4.24 -13.47
C ASP A 345 19.08 5.19 -13.32
N GLY A 346 17.93 4.79 -13.85
CA GLY A 346 16.73 5.60 -13.91
C GLY A 346 15.66 5.27 -12.88
N ASN A 347 14.47 5.73 -13.17
CA ASN A 347 13.29 5.44 -12.37
C ASN A 347 12.92 3.95 -12.41
N PRO A 348 12.22 3.46 -11.38
CA PRO A 348 11.85 2.06 -11.33
C PRO A 348 10.94 1.65 -12.49
N LEU A 349 11.17 0.46 -13.02
CA LEU A 349 10.22 -0.23 -13.87
C LEU A 349 9.11 -0.81 -13.00
N LEU A 350 7.86 -0.54 -13.33
CA LEU A 350 6.70 -1.10 -12.63
C LEU A 350 6.11 -2.25 -13.45
N ILE A 351 5.81 -3.34 -12.77
CA ILE A 351 5.01 -4.42 -13.32
C ILE A 351 3.67 -4.39 -12.59
N VAL A 352 2.61 -4.10 -13.34
CA VAL A 352 1.25 -3.92 -12.84
C VAL A 352 0.44 -5.17 -13.20
N TRP A 353 0.17 -6.00 -12.21
CA TRP A 353 -0.57 -7.25 -12.38
C TRP A 353 -2.05 -7.06 -12.07
N LYS A 354 -2.91 -7.70 -12.85
CA LYS A 354 -4.37 -7.76 -12.59
C LYS A 354 -4.74 -9.12 -12.03
N ILE A 355 -5.40 -9.16 -10.88
CA ILE A 355 -5.99 -10.36 -10.30
C ILE A 355 -7.21 -10.78 -11.12
N LYS A 356 -7.45 -12.10 -11.18
CA LYS A 356 -8.61 -12.67 -11.88
C LYS A 356 -9.93 -12.30 -11.21
#